data_aee82a3a9226ada69112eb0895a7c85c
#
_entry.id   aee82a3a9226ada69112eb0895a7c85c
#
_cell.length_a   1.000
_cell.length_b   1.000
_cell.length_c   1.000
_cell.angle_alpha   90.00
_cell.angle_beta   90.00
_cell.angle_gamma   90.00
#
_symmetry.space_group_name_H-M   'P 1'
#
loop_
_entity.id
_entity.type
_entity.pdbx_description
1 polymer ?
#
loop_
_entity_poly.entity_id
_entity_poly.type
_entity_poly.pdbx_seq_one_letter_code
_entity_poly.pdbx_strand_id
1 'polypeptide(L)'
;MAYVKAKKHLKIWTKKKAALYVRVSTRYQVDKDSLPFQRKKLKEYCKFLGLEDYVIFEDDGYSAKNTERPHFQEMMSRVRSGEFSHLIVWKVDRVSRNLLDFAAMYQELKDHKVTFISMNEQFDTSTAIGEAMLKIILIFAELERNMTSERVTGIMLDRAEQGLWNGARMPVGYRWNDETKFPEPDPEEVKIVQLIFDKYEEWKSSIKIARYLNNNNFKSKRGGQWTSKLIHDIIRNPFYIGTYRYNLRESGRGPLKPESEWIVRENNHPAIIDKAQFDRCNKIMDQNGSSR
;
A
#
# COMPACT_ATOMS: atom_id res chain seq x y z
N MET A 1 19.90 -59.06 -11.96
CA MET A 1 18.76 -58.37 -11.30
C MET A 1 19.04 -56.90 -10.94
N ALA A 2 19.72 -56.15 -11.81
CA ALA A 2 20.04 -54.71 -11.55
C ALA A 2 19.38 -53.75 -12.55
N TYR A 3 18.58 -54.26 -13.51
CA TYR A 3 18.00 -53.44 -14.60
C TYR A 3 16.53 -53.00 -14.40
N VAL A 4 15.89 -53.39 -13.28
CA VAL A 4 14.46 -53.13 -13.04
C VAL A 4 14.21 -51.99 -12.03
N LYS A 5 15.25 -51.46 -11.35
CA LYS A 5 15.10 -50.39 -10.37
C LYS A 5 15.28 -48.95 -10.89
N ALA A 6 15.68 -48.79 -12.18
CA ALA A 6 15.92 -47.45 -12.78
C ALA A 6 14.69 -46.78 -13.41
N LYS A 7 13.50 -47.41 -13.38
CA LYS A 7 12.27 -46.87 -14.02
C LYS A 7 11.32 -46.10 -13.11
N LYS A 8 11.68 -45.81 -11.85
CA LYS A 8 10.77 -45.15 -10.89
C LYS A 8 10.99 -43.63 -10.65
N HIS A 9 11.91 -43.02 -11.41
CA HIS A 9 12.13 -41.58 -11.34
C HIS A 9 12.13 -40.88 -12.70
N LEU A 10 11.43 -41.43 -13.71
CA LEU A 10 10.98 -40.56 -14.79
C LEU A 10 9.87 -39.67 -14.24
N LYS A 11 10.25 -38.48 -13.75
CA LYS A 11 9.31 -37.35 -13.67
C LYS A 11 8.64 -37.27 -15.04
N ILE A 12 7.35 -37.58 -15.10
CA ILE A 12 6.52 -37.31 -16.27
C ILE A 12 6.64 -35.79 -16.47
N TRP A 13 7.48 -35.38 -17.43
CA TRP A 13 7.47 -34.01 -17.93
C TRP A 13 6.15 -33.88 -18.66
N THR A 14 5.07 -33.54 -17.94
CA THR A 14 3.85 -33.10 -18.58
C THR A 14 4.27 -31.91 -19.44
N LYS A 15 4.13 -32.01 -20.76
CA LYS A 15 4.36 -30.92 -21.71
C LYS A 15 3.54 -29.71 -21.17
N LYS A 16 4.23 -28.71 -20.61
CA LYS A 16 3.56 -27.54 -20.11
C LYS A 16 2.97 -26.78 -21.29
N LYS A 17 1.74 -26.34 -21.15
CA LYS A 17 1.01 -25.61 -22.19
C LYS A 17 1.51 -24.17 -22.33
N ALA A 18 1.21 -23.51 -23.43
CA ALA A 18 1.34 -22.06 -23.58
C ALA A 18 0.00 -21.38 -23.25
N ALA A 19 0.05 -20.24 -22.54
CA ALA A 19 -1.07 -19.34 -22.41
C ALA A 19 -0.98 -18.28 -23.50
N LEU A 20 -2.04 -18.10 -24.28
CA LEU A 20 -2.17 -17.06 -25.29
C LEU A 20 -3.18 -16.04 -24.80
N TYR A 21 -2.75 -14.82 -24.56
CA TYR A 21 -3.66 -13.78 -24.10
C TYR A 21 -3.94 -12.75 -25.19
N VAL A 22 -5.21 -12.54 -25.49
CA VAL A 22 -5.71 -11.58 -26.48
C VAL A 22 -6.70 -10.62 -25.85
N ARG A 23 -6.66 -9.33 -26.26
CA ARG A 23 -7.55 -8.29 -25.75
C ARG A 23 -7.75 -7.17 -26.77
N VAL A 24 -8.99 -6.68 -26.86
CA VAL A 24 -9.33 -5.43 -27.53
C VAL A 24 -10.06 -4.50 -26.57
N SER A 25 -9.94 -3.20 -26.77
CA SER A 25 -10.69 -2.20 -26.01
C SER A 25 -11.91 -1.73 -26.82
N THR A 26 -13.03 -1.43 -26.14
CA THR A 26 -14.30 -1.00 -26.74
C THR A 26 -14.21 0.22 -27.67
N ARG A 27 -13.12 1.00 -27.61
CA ARG A 27 -12.95 2.22 -28.42
C ARG A 27 -12.29 2.00 -29.79
N TYR A 28 -11.79 0.79 -30.11
CA TYR A 28 -11.00 0.53 -31.32
C TYR A 28 -11.46 -0.73 -32.06
N GLN A 29 -12.70 -0.71 -32.53
CA GLN A 29 -13.15 -1.70 -33.52
C GLN A 29 -12.56 -1.45 -34.95
N VAL A 30 -11.74 -0.42 -35.12
CA VAL A 30 -11.17 0.00 -36.42
C VAL A 30 -9.68 -0.41 -36.56
N ASP A 31 -9.05 -0.91 -35.51
CA ASP A 31 -7.63 -1.28 -35.57
C ASP A 31 -7.38 -2.63 -36.29
N LYS A 32 -6.33 -2.64 -37.08
CA LYS A 32 -5.77 -3.86 -37.74
C LYS A 32 -5.46 -5.03 -36.79
N ASP A 33 -5.51 -4.81 -35.47
CA ASP A 33 -5.21 -5.77 -34.40
C ASP A 33 -6.49 -6.40 -33.79
N SER A 34 -7.46 -6.78 -34.61
CA SER A 34 -8.70 -7.45 -34.16
C SER A 34 -8.41 -8.78 -33.43
N LEU A 35 -9.34 -9.23 -32.56
CA LEU A 35 -9.19 -10.52 -31.86
C LEU A 35 -8.92 -11.69 -32.80
N PRO A 36 -9.62 -11.84 -33.94
CA PRO A 36 -9.31 -12.91 -34.91
C PRO A 36 -7.89 -12.83 -35.47
N PHE A 37 -7.40 -11.61 -35.74
CA PHE A 37 -6.04 -11.39 -36.22
C PHE A 37 -5.01 -11.79 -35.15
N GLN A 38 -5.16 -11.31 -33.92
CA GLN A 38 -4.27 -11.66 -32.83
C GLN A 38 -4.24 -13.17 -32.60
N ARG A 39 -5.40 -13.83 -32.52
CA ARG A 39 -5.51 -15.30 -32.38
C ARG A 39 -4.76 -16.05 -33.49
N LYS A 40 -4.96 -15.64 -34.74
CA LYS A 40 -4.27 -16.26 -35.88
C LYS A 40 -2.76 -16.16 -35.73
N LYS A 41 -2.26 -14.95 -35.45
CA LYS A 41 -0.82 -14.68 -35.30
C LYS A 41 -0.18 -15.44 -34.16
N LEU A 42 -0.84 -15.46 -32.98
CA LEU A 42 -0.33 -16.19 -31.83
C LEU A 42 -0.30 -17.71 -32.07
N LYS A 43 -1.30 -18.27 -32.76
CA LYS A 43 -1.32 -19.68 -33.14
C LYS A 43 -0.19 -20.04 -34.13
N GLU A 44 0.04 -19.19 -35.13
CA GLU A 44 1.14 -19.37 -36.09
C GLU A 44 2.49 -19.34 -35.34
N TYR A 45 2.64 -18.46 -34.36
CA TYR A 45 3.86 -18.34 -33.58
C TYR A 45 4.09 -19.55 -32.65
N CYS A 46 3.04 -20.07 -32.02
CA CYS A 46 3.12 -21.31 -31.24
C CYS A 46 3.62 -22.49 -32.10
N LYS A 47 3.12 -22.63 -33.33
CA LYS A 47 3.61 -23.66 -34.25
C LYS A 47 5.10 -23.50 -34.58
N PHE A 48 5.53 -22.23 -34.79
CA PHE A 48 6.94 -21.93 -35.04
C PHE A 48 7.82 -22.31 -33.85
N LEU A 49 7.36 -22.12 -32.61
CA LEU A 49 8.08 -22.51 -31.39
C LEU A 49 7.95 -24.00 -31.04
N GLY A 50 7.18 -24.77 -31.78
CA GLY A 50 6.91 -26.17 -31.47
C GLY A 50 6.01 -26.39 -30.24
N LEU A 51 5.23 -25.36 -29.87
CA LEU A 51 4.26 -25.41 -28.77
C LEU A 51 2.88 -25.81 -29.32
N GLU A 52 2.61 -27.12 -29.30
CA GLU A 52 1.37 -27.68 -29.85
C GLU A 52 0.18 -27.51 -28.92
N ASP A 53 0.43 -27.54 -27.57
CA ASP A 53 -0.59 -27.40 -26.54
C ASP A 53 -0.65 -25.96 -26.06
N TYR A 54 -1.81 -25.29 -26.23
CA TYR A 54 -2.03 -23.94 -25.75
C TYR A 54 -3.48 -23.71 -25.31
N VAL A 55 -3.68 -22.70 -24.46
CA VAL A 55 -4.98 -22.20 -24.03
C VAL A 55 -5.09 -20.73 -24.39
N ILE A 56 -6.23 -20.30 -24.93
CA ILE A 56 -6.48 -18.90 -25.31
C ILE A 56 -7.35 -18.27 -24.24
N PHE A 57 -6.91 -17.13 -23.71
CA PHE A 57 -7.64 -16.27 -22.80
C PHE A 57 -7.99 -14.98 -23.52
N GLU A 58 -9.26 -14.60 -23.49
CA GLU A 58 -9.77 -13.49 -24.28
C GLU A 58 -10.66 -12.57 -23.46
N ASP A 59 -10.21 -11.30 -23.27
CA ASP A 59 -10.99 -10.26 -22.63
C ASP A 59 -11.42 -9.23 -23.69
N ASP A 60 -12.71 -9.27 -24.06
CA ASP A 60 -13.32 -8.31 -24.99
C ASP A 60 -13.94 -7.15 -24.22
N GLY A 61 -13.68 -5.92 -24.68
CA GLY A 61 -14.27 -4.71 -24.11
C GLY A 61 -13.65 -4.20 -22.79
N TYR A 62 -12.64 -4.84 -22.26
CA TYR A 62 -11.99 -4.43 -21.00
C TYR A 62 -10.80 -3.49 -21.22
N SER A 63 -10.70 -2.45 -20.37
CA SER A 63 -9.54 -1.55 -20.39
C SER A 63 -8.31 -2.20 -19.75
N ALA A 64 -7.11 -1.97 -20.32
CA ALA A 64 -5.86 -2.39 -19.70
C ALA A 64 -5.51 -1.63 -18.40
N LYS A 65 -6.30 -0.62 -18.03
CA LYS A 65 -6.17 0.09 -16.73
C LYS A 65 -6.83 -0.66 -15.58
N ASN A 66 -7.71 -1.63 -15.86
CA ASN A 66 -8.40 -2.40 -14.85
C ASN A 66 -7.84 -3.82 -14.80
N THR A 67 -7.35 -4.23 -13.63
CA THR A 67 -6.87 -5.60 -13.36
C THR A 67 -8.02 -6.60 -13.14
N GLU A 68 -9.27 -6.12 -13.03
CA GLU A 68 -10.47 -6.97 -12.88
C GLU A 68 -10.95 -7.57 -14.21
N ARG A 69 -10.02 -8.09 -15.03
CA ARG A 69 -10.30 -8.81 -16.30
C ARG A 69 -10.48 -10.29 -15.99
N PRO A 70 -11.67 -10.88 -16.18
CA PRO A 70 -11.97 -12.25 -15.72
C PRO A 70 -11.02 -13.29 -16.28
N HIS A 71 -10.79 -13.27 -17.59
CA HIS A 71 -9.91 -14.25 -18.23
C HIS A 71 -8.43 -14.03 -17.97
N PHE A 72 -8.00 -12.77 -17.74
CA PHE A 72 -6.66 -12.46 -17.25
C PHE A 72 -6.44 -13.04 -15.85
N GLN A 73 -7.40 -12.86 -14.95
CA GLN A 73 -7.31 -13.40 -13.58
C GLN A 73 -7.33 -14.94 -13.59
N GLU A 74 -8.16 -15.56 -14.44
CA GLU A 74 -8.17 -16.99 -14.63
C GLU A 74 -6.80 -17.48 -15.13
N MET A 75 -6.24 -16.82 -16.15
CA MET A 75 -4.92 -17.13 -16.69
C MET A 75 -3.85 -17.08 -15.60
N MET A 76 -3.80 -16.00 -14.81
CA MET A 76 -2.83 -15.85 -13.73
C MET A 76 -3.02 -16.88 -12.63
N SER A 77 -4.25 -17.25 -12.29
CA SER A 77 -4.53 -18.37 -11.36
C SER A 77 -3.95 -19.69 -11.85
N ARG A 78 -4.07 -19.97 -13.15
CA ARG A 78 -3.52 -21.19 -13.77
C ARG A 78 -2.00 -21.12 -13.97
N VAL A 79 -1.42 -19.91 -14.09
CA VAL A 79 0.04 -19.71 -13.98
C VAL A 79 0.53 -20.14 -12.61
N ARG A 80 -0.13 -19.70 -11.53
CA ARG A 80 0.20 -20.09 -10.14
C ARG A 80 0.12 -21.58 -9.90
N SER A 81 -0.80 -22.28 -10.56
CA SER A 81 -0.91 -23.74 -10.49
C SER A 81 0.21 -24.47 -11.28
N GLY A 82 1.05 -23.74 -12.01
CA GLY A 82 2.18 -24.30 -12.76
C GLY A 82 1.79 -24.98 -14.06
N GLU A 83 0.61 -24.68 -14.62
CA GLU A 83 0.11 -25.30 -15.85
C GLU A 83 0.88 -24.85 -17.11
N PHE A 84 1.38 -23.62 -17.12
CA PHE A 84 2.00 -23.01 -18.29
C PHE A 84 3.51 -22.96 -18.22
N SER A 85 4.15 -22.99 -19.40
CA SER A 85 5.57 -22.71 -19.59
C SER A 85 5.82 -21.36 -20.27
N HIS A 86 4.84 -20.87 -21.03
CA HIS A 86 4.92 -19.63 -21.79
C HIS A 86 3.64 -18.83 -21.64
N LEU A 87 3.78 -17.50 -21.55
CA LEU A 87 2.71 -16.54 -21.79
C LEU A 87 3.07 -15.75 -23.04
N ILE A 88 2.22 -15.83 -24.07
CA ILE A 88 2.48 -15.20 -25.35
C ILE A 88 1.37 -14.20 -25.65
N VAL A 89 1.75 -12.98 -25.99
CA VAL A 89 0.84 -11.89 -26.32
C VAL A 89 1.18 -11.25 -27.67
N TRP A 90 0.23 -10.57 -28.27
CA TRP A 90 0.48 -9.81 -29.49
C TRP A 90 1.32 -8.57 -29.23
N LYS A 91 0.97 -7.80 -28.18
CA LYS A 91 1.66 -6.59 -27.71
C LYS A 91 1.66 -6.54 -26.21
N VAL A 92 2.69 -5.92 -25.61
CA VAL A 92 2.80 -5.72 -24.15
C VAL A 92 1.59 -4.95 -23.59
N ASP A 93 1.06 -3.98 -24.35
CA ASP A 93 -0.10 -3.18 -23.95
C ASP A 93 -1.40 -4.00 -23.80
N ARG A 94 -1.43 -5.25 -24.30
CA ARG A 94 -2.57 -6.15 -24.09
C ARG A 94 -2.64 -6.64 -22.65
N VAL A 95 -1.51 -6.89 -22.02
CA VAL A 95 -1.45 -7.34 -20.62
C VAL A 95 -1.43 -6.17 -19.65
N SER A 96 -0.67 -5.12 -19.90
CA SER A 96 -0.63 -3.91 -19.07
C SER A 96 -0.29 -2.65 -19.88
N ARG A 97 -0.86 -1.51 -19.47
CA ARG A 97 -0.46 -0.16 -19.94
C ARG A 97 0.36 0.59 -18.91
N ASN A 98 0.46 0.05 -17.70
CA ASN A 98 1.21 0.61 -16.61
C ASN A 98 2.47 -0.26 -16.39
N LEU A 99 3.60 0.41 -16.28
CA LEU A 99 4.89 -0.25 -16.12
C LEU A 99 4.99 -1.04 -14.81
N LEU A 100 4.39 -0.51 -13.73
CA LEU A 100 4.36 -1.16 -12.42
C LEU A 100 3.53 -2.46 -12.44
N ASP A 101 2.35 -2.42 -13.06
CA ASP A 101 1.49 -3.60 -13.18
C ASP A 101 2.17 -4.68 -14.05
N PHE A 102 2.87 -4.26 -15.11
CA PHE A 102 3.67 -5.18 -15.93
C PHE A 102 4.80 -5.81 -15.13
N ALA A 103 5.53 -5.00 -14.36
CA ALA A 103 6.62 -5.46 -13.52
C ALA A 103 6.15 -6.49 -12.48
N ALA A 104 5.02 -6.22 -11.82
CA ALA A 104 4.42 -7.14 -10.85
C ALA A 104 3.99 -8.48 -11.49
N MET A 105 3.27 -8.41 -12.62
CA MET A 105 2.88 -9.59 -13.38
C MET A 105 4.11 -10.41 -13.81
N TYR A 106 5.12 -9.75 -14.35
CA TYR A 106 6.31 -10.45 -14.82
C TYR A 106 7.10 -11.11 -13.67
N GLN A 107 7.22 -10.45 -12.52
CA GLN A 107 7.84 -11.07 -11.35
C GLN A 107 7.13 -12.38 -10.98
N GLU A 108 5.80 -12.37 -11.01
CA GLU A 108 4.99 -13.56 -10.77
C GLU A 108 5.23 -14.66 -11.82
N LEU A 109 5.30 -14.31 -13.11
CA LEU A 109 5.64 -15.24 -14.18
C LEU A 109 7.03 -15.89 -13.96
N LYS A 110 8.00 -15.08 -13.55
CA LYS A 110 9.37 -15.54 -13.26
C LYS A 110 9.41 -16.50 -12.08
N ASP A 111 8.69 -16.21 -10.99
CA ASP A 111 8.62 -17.07 -9.81
C ASP A 111 8.01 -18.44 -10.15
N HIS A 112 7.09 -18.49 -11.11
CA HIS A 112 6.48 -19.71 -11.64
C HIS A 112 7.21 -20.32 -12.85
N LYS A 113 8.38 -19.77 -13.25
CA LYS A 113 9.19 -20.21 -14.38
C LYS A 113 8.43 -20.21 -15.71
N VAL A 114 7.61 -19.19 -15.94
CA VAL A 114 6.88 -18.96 -17.18
C VAL A 114 7.62 -17.91 -18.01
N THR A 115 7.97 -18.26 -19.24
CA THR A 115 8.58 -17.35 -20.22
C THR A 115 7.53 -16.38 -20.75
N PHE A 116 7.81 -15.08 -20.78
CA PHE A 116 6.96 -14.08 -21.40
C PHE A 116 7.47 -13.71 -22.80
N ILE A 117 6.56 -13.71 -23.79
CA ILE A 117 6.86 -13.35 -25.17
C ILE A 117 5.83 -12.34 -25.68
N SER A 118 6.32 -11.23 -26.23
CA SER A 118 5.51 -10.29 -27.00
C SER A 118 5.96 -10.29 -28.45
N MET A 119 5.03 -10.64 -29.35
CA MET A 119 5.37 -10.84 -30.77
C MET A 119 5.70 -9.54 -31.50
N ASN A 120 4.93 -8.50 -31.27
CA ASN A 120 5.07 -7.24 -32.02
C ASN A 120 6.36 -6.49 -31.65
N GLU A 121 6.70 -6.47 -30.37
CA GLU A 121 7.93 -5.85 -29.86
C GLU A 121 9.15 -6.76 -29.99
N GLN A 122 8.98 -8.00 -30.49
CA GLN A 122 10.02 -9.02 -30.58
C GLN A 122 10.73 -9.25 -29.22
N PHE A 123 9.94 -9.18 -28.16
CA PHE A 123 10.40 -9.25 -26.78
C PHE A 123 10.19 -10.66 -26.23
N ASP A 124 11.29 -11.37 -25.99
CA ASP A 124 11.30 -12.73 -25.48
C ASP A 124 12.24 -12.83 -24.28
N THR A 125 11.66 -13.12 -23.13
CA THR A 125 12.40 -13.21 -21.85
C THR A 125 13.25 -14.48 -21.71
N SER A 126 13.18 -15.41 -22.65
CA SER A 126 14.09 -16.55 -22.71
C SER A 126 15.47 -16.17 -23.28
N THR A 127 15.57 -15.01 -23.95
CA THR A 127 16.82 -14.52 -24.54
C THR A 127 17.54 -13.56 -23.59
N ALA A 128 18.89 -13.52 -23.69
CA ALA A 128 19.71 -12.62 -22.90
C ALA A 128 19.34 -11.13 -23.13
N ILE A 129 19.00 -10.75 -24.36
CA ILE A 129 18.56 -9.41 -24.72
C ILE A 129 17.20 -9.10 -24.10
N GLY A 130 16.23 -10.01 -24.19
CA GLY A 130 14.91 -9.85 -23.59
C GLY A 130 14.97 -9.76 -22.07
N GLU A 131 15.83 -10.57 -21.42
CA GLU A 131 16.05 -10.46 -19.98
C GLU A 131 16.69 -9.10 -19.59
N ALA A 132 17.66 -8.62 -20.38
CA ALA A 132 18.28 -7.32 -20.14
C ALA A 132 17.27 -6.15 -20.30
N MET A 133 16.48 -6.17 -21.36
CA MET A 133 15.41 -5.17 -21.58
C MET A 133 14.41 -5.16 -20.43
N LEU A 134 14.04 -6.33 -19.95
CA LEU A 134 13.15 -6.43 -18.80
C LEU A 134 13.74 -5.81 -17.54
N LYS A 135 15.01 -6.08 -17.23
CA LYS A 135 15.69 -5.45 -16.08
C LYS A 135 15.62 -3.92 -16.18
N ILE A 136 15.79 -3.39 -17.38
CA ILE A 136 15.65 -1.94 -17.62
C ILE A 136 14.22 -1.47 -17.31
N ILE A 137 13.21 -2.19 -17.78
CA ILE A 137 11.80 -1.90 -17.52
C ILE A 137 11.52 -1.90 -16.01
N LEU A 138 12.03 -2.89 -15.27
CA LEU A 138 11.86 -2.99 -13.82
C LEU A 138 12.52 -1.81 -13.08
N ILE A 139 13.72 -1.39 -13.51
CA ILE A 139 14.41 -0.23 -12.96
C ILE A 139 13.58 1.06 -13.18
N PHE A 140 13.03 1.27 -14.38
CA PHE A 140 12.17 2.42 -14.65
C PHE A 140 10.89 2.40 -13.81
N ALA A 141 10.28 1.22 -13.62
CA ALA A 141 9.10 1.07 -12.77
C ALA A 141 9.38 1.43 -11.30
N GLU A 142 10.55 1.02 -10.80
CA GLU A 142 11.00 1.36 -9.45
C GLU A 142 11.28 2.86 -9.32
N LEU A 143 11.94 3.45 -10.32
CA LEU A 143 12.21 4.89 -10.37
C LEU A 143 10.90 5.70 -10.35
N GLU A 144 9.92 5.35 -11.18
CA GLU A 144 8.61 6.02 -11.22
C GLU A 144 7.89 5.95 -9.86
N ARG A 145 7.94 4.78 -9.20
CA ARG A 145 7.37 4.62 -7.85
C ARG A 145 8.06 5.51 -6.83
N ASN A 146 9.39 5.56 -6.86
CA ASN A 146 10.18 6.36 -5.93
C ASN A 146 9.93 7.86 -6.14
N MET A 147 9.94 8.34 -7.39
CA MET A 147 9.60 9.72 -7.74
C MET A 147 8.18 10.10 -7.29
N THR A 148 7.21 9.19 -7.41
CA THR A 148 5.84 9.42 -6.94
C THR A 148 5.80 9.53 -5.41
N SER A 149 6.53 8.65 -4.71
CA SER A 149 6.64 8.68 -3.23
C SER A 149 7.30 9.98 -2.74
N GLU A 150 8.39 10.41 -3.38
CA GLU A 150 9.07 11.67 -3.08
C GLU A 150 8.14 12.88 -3.29
N ARG A 151 7.42 12.89 -4.41
CA ARG A 151 6.43 13.96 -4.69
C ARG A 151 5.33 14.02 -3.63
N VAL A 152 4.75 12.87 -3.25
CA VAL A 152 3.70 12.81 -2.22
C VAL A 152 4.27 13.28 -0.88
N THR A 153 5.48 12.84 -0.52
CA THR A 153 6.16 13.29 0.70
C THR A 153 6.39 14.79 0.68
N GLY A 154 6.89 15.36 -0.42
CA GLY A 154 7.08 16.81 -0.57
C GLY A 154 5.78 17.59 -0.40
N ILE A 155 4.68 17.15 -1.03
CA ILE A 155 3.36 17.77 -0.86
C ILE A 155 2.90 17.71 0.60
N MET A 156 3.12 16.58 1.28
CA MET A 156 2.72 16.43 2.69
C MET A 156 3.54 17.33 3.62
N LEU A 157 4.83 17.52 3.34
CA LEU A 157 5.68 18.46 4.10
C LEU A 157 5.23 19.90 3.88
N ASP A 158 5.02 20.33 2.64
CA ASP A 158 4.53 21.66 2.30
C ASP A 158 3.16 21.96 2.98
N ARG A 159 2.23 21.02 2.91
CA ARG A 159 0.94 21.15 3.61
C ARG A 159 1.11 21.28 5.13
N ALA A 160 2.02 20.52 5.72
CA ALA A 160 2.30 20.59 7.15
C ALA A 160 2.95 21.93 7.53
N GLU A 161 3.83 22.47 6.70
CA GLU A 161 4.39 23.83 6.85
C GLU A 161 3.33 24.92 6.78
N GLN A 162 2.29 24.72 6.00
CA GLN A 162 1.10 25.60 5.96
C GLN A 162 0.13 25.34 7.13
N GLY A 163 0.44 24.40 8.03
CA GLY A 163 -0.42 24.03 9.16
C GLY A 163 -1.63 23.17 8.76
N LEU A 164 -1.67 22.64 7.54
CA LEU A 164 -2.77 21.83 7.05
C LEU A 164 -2.66 20.39 7.53
N TRP A 165 -3.80 19.79 7.85
CA TRP A 165 -3.86 18.42 8.33
C TRP A 165 -3.60 17.39 7.22
N ASN A 166 -2.74 16.41 7.49
CA ASN A 166 -2.32 15.36 6.54
C ASN A 166 -3.05 14.01 6.74
N GLY A 167 -4.28 14.01 7.23
CA GLY A 167 -5.15 12.85 7.18
C GLY A 167 -4.99 11.80 8.28
N ALA A 168 -4.26 12.08 9.36
CA ALA A 168 -4.23 11.20 10.53
C ALA A 168 -5.58 11.21 11.27
N ARG A 169 -5.85 10.18 12.08
CA ARG A 169 -7.06 10.17 12.91
C ARG A 169 -7.02 11.31 13.92
N MET A 170 -8.17 11.97 14.09
CA MET A 170 -8.31 13.02 15.08
C MET A 170 -8.06 12.48 16.49
N PRO A 171 -7.27 13.21 17.31
CA PRO A 171 -7.17 12.92 18.74
C PRO A 171 -8.52 12.97 19.44
N VAL A 172 -8.64 12.34 20.61
CA VAL A 172 -9.81 12.50 21.49
C VAL A 172 -9.96 13.98 21.82
N GLY A 173 -11.17 14.52 21.85
CA GLY A 173 -11.43 15.93 22.07
C GLY A 173 -11.56 16.76 20.79
N TYR A 174 -11.22 16.19 19.63
CA TYR A 174 -11.32 16.87 18.34
C TYR A 174 -12.09 16.04 17.32
N ARG A 175 -12.83 16.73 16.45
CA ARG A 175 -13.47 16.18 15.27
C ARG A 175 -12.96 16.87 14.01
N TRP A 176 -13.10 16.20 12.88
CA TRP A 176 -12.84 16.81 11.58
C TRP A 176 -14.05 17.59 11.11
N ASN A 177 -13.85 18.84 10.69
CA ASN A 177 -14.88 19.63 10.03
C ASN A 177 -14.70 19.54 8.51
N ASP A 178 -15.71 19.00 7.82
CA ASP A 178 -15.64 18.80 6.36
C ASP A 178 -15.81 20.09 5.56
N GLU A 179 -16.39 21.15 6.15
CA GLU A 179 -16.56 22.45 5.50
C GLU A 179 -15.27 23.25 5.57
N THR A 180 -14.71 23.42 6.77
CA THR A 180 -13.47 24.18 6.99
C THR A 180 -12.21 23.40 6.63
N LYS A 181 -12.32 22.06 6.47
CA LYS A 181 -11.19 21.13 6.29
C LYS A 181 -10.14 21.25 7.38
N PHE A 182 -10.60 21.41 8.62
CA PHE A 182 -9.74 21.68 9.76
C PHE A 182 -10.23 20.95 11.03
N PRO A 183 -9.32 20.66 12.00
CA PRO A 183 -9.69 20.09 13.31
C PRO A 183 -10.48 21.09 14.16
N GLU A 184 -11.59 20.66 14.72
CA GLU A 184 -12.41 21.43 15.65
C GLU A 184 -12.61 20.68 16.97
N PRO A 185 -12.73 21.38 18.12
CA PRO A 185 -13.11 20.77 19.38
C PRO A 185 -14.46 20.05 19.27
N ASP A 186 -14.52 18.83 19.77
CA ASP A 186 -15.77 18.08 19.93
C ASP A 186 -16.34 18.35 21.33
N PRO A 187 -17.53 18.98 21.48
CA PRO A 187 -18.05 19.44 22.78
C PRO A 187 -18.18 18.32 23.83
N GLU A 188 -18.46 17.10 23.42
CA GLU A 188 -18.59 15.97 24.36
C GLU A 188 -17.23 15.39 24.72
N GLU A 189 -16.33 15.23 23.73
CA GLU A 189 -15.01 14.67 23.97
C GLU A 189 -14.08 15.65 24.69
N VAL A 190 -14.24 16.98 24.52
CA VAL A 190 -13.50 18.02 25.25
C VAL A 190 -13.63 17.85 26.76
N LYS A 191 -14.84 17.59 27.26
CA LYS A 191 -15.11 17.37 28.69
C LYS A 191 -14.27 16.22 29.26
N ILE A 192 -14.12 15.16 28.46
CA ILE A 192 -13.33 13.98 28.86
C ILE A 192 -11.84 14.34 28.93
N VAL A 193 -11.34 15.09 27.97
CA VAL A 193 -9.92 15.50 27.95
C VAL A 193 -9.63 16.45 29.11
N GLN A 194 -10.48 17.44 29.37
CA GLN A 194 -10.35 18.34 30.51
C GLN A 194 -10.36 17.57 31.85
N LEU A 195 -11.31 16.64 32.00
CA LEU A 195 -11.36 15.76 33.17
C LEU A 195 -10.07 14.94 33.37
N ILE A 196 -9.45 14.46 32.29
CA ILE A 196 -8.18 13.72 32.34
C ILE A 196 -7.07 14.62 32.89
N PHE A 197 -6.94 15.85 32.40
CA PHE A 197 -5.92 16.80 32.85
C PHE A 197 -6.15 17.23 34.31
N ASP A 198 -7.38 17.56 34.71
CA ASP A 198 -7.74 17.93 36.08
C ASP A 198 -7.43 16.78 37.05
N LYS A 199 -7.86 15.57 36.73
CA LYS A 199 -7.58 14.39 37.56
C LYS A 199 -6.10 14.03 37.60
N TYR A 200 -5.35 14.38 36.56
CA TYR A 200 -3.91 14.12 36.56
C TYR A 200 -3.15 15.07 37.48
N GLU A 201 -3.54 16.32 37.56
CA GLU A 201 -2.99 17.27 38.56
C GLU A 201 -3.27 16.79 40.00
N GLU A 202 -4.51 16.28 40.24
CA GLU A 202 -4.93 15.82 41.57
C GLU A 202 -4.26 14.46 41.94
N TRP A 203 -4.36 13.45 41.07
CA TRP A 203 -4.01 12.07 41.41
C TRP A 203 -2.61 11.65 41.00
N LYS A 204 -1.98 12.36 40.10
CA LYS A 204 -0.63 12.11 39.56
C LYS A 204 -0.43 10.67 39.05
N SER A 205 -1.50 10.02 38.61
CA SER A 205 -1.53 8.60 38.27
C SER A 205 -2.43 8.31 37.07
N SER A 206 -1.82 8.00 35.93
CA SER A 206 -2.52 7.59 34.70
C SER A 206 -3.32 6.29 34.87
N ILE A 207 -2.87 5.37 35.75
CA ILE A 207 -3.57 4.12 36.05
C ILE A 207 -4.88 4.38 36.78
N LYS A 208 -4.88 5.26 37.81
CA LYS A 208 -6.08 5.63 38.56
C LYS A 208 -7.12 6.28 37.64
N ILE A 209 -6.68 7.17 36.74
CA ILE A 209 -7.56 7.85 35.78
C ILE A 209 -8.18 6.86 34.81
N ALA A 210 -7.37 5.96 34.22
CA ALA A 210 -7.91 4.94 33.31
C ALA A 210 -8.98 4.07 33.98
N ARG A 211 -8.74 3.63 35.23
CA ARG A 211 -9.74 2.87 36.01
C ARG A 211 -11.00 3.69 36.29
N TYR A 212 -10.84 4.95 36.67
CA TYR A 212 -11.97 5.86 36.92
C TYR A 212 -12.86 6.02 35.69
N LEU A 213 -12.26 6.30 34.53
CA LEU A 213 -12.99 6.45 33.28
C LEU A 213 -13.72 5.18 32.87
N ASN A 214 -13.10 4.01 33.04
CA ASN A 214 -13.70 2.71 32.73
C ASN A 214 -14.86 2.39 33.69
N ASN A 215 -14.70 2.63 35.00
CA ASN A 215 -15.73 2.37 36.00
C ASN A 215 -16.95 3.28 35.86
N ASN A 216 -16.77 4.47 35.31
CA ASN A 216 -17.85 5.41 35.00
C ASN A 216 -18.36 5.30 33.56
N ASN A 217 -18.05 4.21 32.86
CA ASN A 217 -18.50 3.89 31.50
C ASN A 217 -18.14 4.95 30.43
N PHE A 218 -17.14 5.78 30.65
CA PHE A 218 -16.60 6.63 29.60
C PHE A 218 -15.96 5.76 28.51
N LYS A 219 -16.42 5.88 27.29
CA LYS A 219 -15.85 5.14 26.17
C LYS A 219 -14.69 5.93 25.54
N SER A 220 -13.62 5.25 25.19
CA SER A 220 -12.58 5.87 24.37
C SER A 220 -13.10 6.10 22.94
N LYS A 221 -12.44 6.94 22.18
CA LYS A 221 -12.81 7.28 20.79
C LYS A 221 -12.96 6.05 19.85
N ARG A 222 -12.38 4.90 20.24
CA ARG A 222 -12.49 3.61 19.51
C ARG A 222 -13.51 2.66 20.14
N GLY A 223 -14.24 3.10 21.13
CA GLY A 223 -15.17 2.24 21.88
C GLY A 223 -14.52 1.24 22.83
N GLY A 224 -13.17 1.21 22.90
CA GLY A 224 -12.43 0.34 23.79
C GLY A 224 -12.23 0.94 25.18
N GLN A 225 -11.57 0.18 26.07
CA GLN A 225 -11.25 0.62 27.41
C GLN A 225 -10.11 1.66 27.43
N TRP A 226 -10.12 2.52 28.43
CA TRP A 226 -9.02 3.42 28.73
C TRP A 226 -7.85 2.64 29.35
N THR A 227 -6.64 2.95 28.92
CA THR A 227 -5.41 2.36 29.43
C THR A 227 -4.50 3.46 29.96
N SER A 228 -3.61 3.11 30.88
CA SER A 228 -2.60 4.04 31.39
C SER A 228 -1.76 4.66 30.27
N LYS A 229 -1.42 3.85 29.26
CA LYS A 229 -0.69 4.35 28.08
C LYS A 229 -1.47 5.39 27.31
N LEU A 230 -2.77 5.20 27.08
CA LEU A 230 -3.61 6.18 26.37
C LEU A 230 -3.70 7.51 27.12
N ILE A 231 -3.84 7.46 28.45
CA ILE A 231 -3.82 8.67 29.30
C ILE A 231 -2.46 9.37 29.20
N HIS A 232 -1.36 8.61 29.28
CA HIS A 232 -0.02 9.15 29.12
C HIS A 232 0.17 9.84 27.76
N ASP A 233 -0.27 9.19 26.67
CA ASP A 233 -0.16 9.73 25.32
C ASP A 233 -0.99 11.01 25.15
N ILE A 234 -2.15 11.13 25.80
CA ILE A 234 -2.97 12.33 25.83
C ILE A 234 -2.23 13.49 26.53
N ILE A 235 -1.73 13.27 27.74
CA ILE A 235 -1.07 14.31 28.53
C ILE A 235 0.22 14.81 27.86
N ARG A 236 0.92 13.96 27.12
CA ARG A 236 2.15 14.32 26.39
C ARG A 236 1.90 14.95 25.02
N ASN A 237 0.67 14.99 24.56
CA ASN A 237 0.39 15.45 23.21
C ASN A 237 0.13 16.97 23.15
N PRO A 238 1.05 17.78 22.61
CA PRO A 238 0.87 19.23 22.54
C PRO A 238 -0.24 19.67 21.55
N PHE A 239 -0.85 18.74 20.85
CA PHE A 239 -2.05 19.04 20.07
C PHE A 239 -3.17 19.66 20.94
N TYR A 240 -3.25 19.29 22.20
CA TYR A 240 -4.26 19.80 23.12
C TYR A 240 -4.08 21.28 23.51
N ILE A 241 -2.90 21.83 23.29
CA ILE A 241 -2.59 23.26 23.45
C ILE A 241 -2.51 23.99 22.09
N GLY A 242 -3.08 23.43 21.05
CA GLY A 242 -3.12 24.04 19.72
C GLY A 242 -1.82 23.89 18.90
N THR A 243 -0.90 23.04 19.31
CA THR A 243 0.37 22.83 18.59
C THR A 243 0.31 21.61 17.68
N TYR A 244 0.37 21.85 16.37
CA TYR A 244 0.49 20.80 15.36
C TYR A 244 1.96 20.40 15.16
N ARG A 245 2.22 19.10 15.10
CA ARG A 245 3.56 18.55 14.82
C ARG A 245 3.50 17.50 13.73
N TYR A 246 4.43 17.58 12.80
CA TYR A 246 4.56 16.65 11.69
C TYR A 246 6.03 16.24 11.46
N ASN A 247 6.27 15.16 10.74
CA ASN A 247 7.60 14.63 10.37
C ASN A 247 8.51 14.27 11.56
N LEU A 248 7.92 13.83 12.68
CA LEU A 248 8.68 13.51 13.90
C LEU A 248 9.45 12.20 13.80
N ARG A 249 9.05 11.28 12.92
CA ARG A 249 9.62 9.93 12.81
C ARG A 249 9.91 9.59 11.36
N GLU A 250 10.87 8.70 11.15
CA GLU A 250 11.18 8.16 9.81
C GLU A 250 10.01 7.36 9.22
N SER A 251 9.26 6.67 10.07
CA SER A 251 8.05 5.94 9.70
C SER A 251 7.08 5.93 10.90
N GLY A 252 5.87 5.42 10.71
CA GLY A 252 4.84 5.44 11.77
C GLY A 252 5.25 4.81 13.10
N ARG A 253 6.22 3.88 13.12
CA ARG A 253 6.81 3.25 14.31
C ARG A 253 8.34 3.33 14.35
N GLY A 254 8.93 4.04 13.41
CA GLY A 254 10.38 4.20 13.31
C GLY A 254 10.96 5.12 14.40
N PRO A 255 12.29 5.28 14.40
CA PRO A 255 12.98 6.18 15.31
C PRO A 255 12.55 7.64 15.09
N LEU A 256 12.78 8.46 16.11
CA LEU A 256 12.58 9.89 15.99
C LEU A 256 13.63 10.47 15.06
N LYS A 257 13.20 11.38 14.21
CA LYS A 257 14.09 12.23 13.42
C LYS A 257 14.73 13.31 14.28
N PRO A 258 15.84 13.91 13.83
CA PRO A 258 16.38 15.13 14.45
C PRO A 258 15.30 16.22 14.56
N GLU A 259 15.30 16.96 15.67
CA GLU A 259 14.29 18.03 15.90
C GLU A 259 14.33 19.12 14.83
N SER A 260 15.46 19.31 14.17
CA SER A 260 15.61 20.24 13.04
C SER A 260 14.77 19.86 11.81
N GLU A 261 14.34 18.61 11.71
CA GLU A 261 13.46 18.14 10.63
C GLU A 261 11.96 18.16 11.02
N TRP A 262 11.66 18.44 12.27
CA TRP A 262 10.27 18.50 12.72
C TRP A 262 9.59 19.76 12.21
N ILE A 263 8.37 19.60 11.76
CA ILE A 263 7.49 20.73 11.46
C ILE A 263 6.61 20.94 12.67
N VAL A 264 6.77 22.09 13.33
CA VAL A 264 6.02 22.48 14.53
C VAL A 264 5.30 23.80 14.23
N ARG A 265 3.98 23.79 14.41
CA ARG A 265 3.13 24.99 14.26
C ARG A 265 2.34 25.23 15.55
N GLU A 266 2.73 26.25 16.27
CA GLU A 266 2.01 26.72 17.46
C GLU A 266 0.76 27.51 17.03
N ASN A 267 -0.26 27.50 17.89
CA ASN A 267 -1.54 28.18 17.64
C ASN A 267 -2.18 27.79 16.29
N ASN A 268 -1.98 26.55 15.88
CA ASN A 268 -2.46 26.04 14.60
C ASN A 268 -3.99 25.82 14.61
N HIS A 269 -4.54 25.39 15.72
CA HIS A 269 -5.97 25.08 15.89
C HIS A 269 -6.43 25.43 17.30
N PRO A 270 -7.74 25.51 17.58
CA PRO A 270 -8.25 25.85 18.89
C PRO A 270 -7.73 24.91 19.98
N ALA A 271 -7.06 25.43 20.97
CA ALA A 271 -6.61 24.70 22.15
C ALA A 271 -7.80 24.32 23.02
N ILE A 272 -7.80 23.15 23.64
CA ILE A 272 -8.79 22.69 24.62
C ILE A 272 -8.24 22.59 26.04
N ILE A 273 -6.92 22.67 26.18
CA ILE A 273 -6.19 22.69 27.45
C ILE A 273 -5.32 23.96 27.49
N ASP A 274 -5.30 24.61 28.64
CA ASP A 274 -4.41 25.74 28.88
C ASP A 274 -2.95 25.30 28.94
N LYS A 275 -2.06 26.11 28.36
CA LYS A 275 -0.62 25.80 28.30
C LYS A 275 -0.03 25.63 29.70
N ALA A 276 -0.39 26.45 30.67
CA ALA A 276 0.14 26.32 32.03
C ALA A 276 -0.29 24.99 32.68
N GLN A 277 -1.54 24.56 32.48
CA GLN A 277 -2.00 23.25 32.95
C GLN A 277 -1.26 22.10 32.26
N PHE A 278 -1.09 22.16 30.94
CA PHE A 278 -0.32 21.18 30.18
C PHE A 278 1.10 21.05 30.71
N ASP A 279 1.79 22.16 30.93
CA ASP A 279 3.18 22.17 31.42
C ASP A 279 3.29 21.60 32.84
N ARG A 280 2.34 21.93 33.76
CA ARG A 280 2.29 21.33 35.10
C ARG A 280 2.10 19.82 35.06
N CYS A 281 1.17 19.33 34.25
CA CYS A 281 0.92 17.90 34.08
C CYS A 281 2.17 17.17 33.54
N ASN A 282 2.84 17.76 32.55
CA ASN A 282 4.07 17.18 31.99
C ASN A 282 5.22 17.15 33.00
N LYS A 283 5.40 18.22 33.81
CA LYS A 283 6.39 18.26 34.89
C LYS A 283 6.15 17.16 35.93
N ILE A 284 4.89 16.97 36.34
CA ILE A 284 4.52 15.86 37.26
C ILE A 284 4.88 14.50 36.62
N MET A 285 4.65 14.35 35.34
CA MET A 285 4.94 13.10 34.62
C MET A 285 6.44 12.81 34.54
N ASP A 286 7.27 13.83 34.34
CA ASP A 286 8.73 13.71 34.32
C ASP A 286 9.28 13.30 35.70
N GLN A 287 8.76 13.90 36.76
CA GLN A 287 9.11 13.52 38.14
C GLN A 287 8.77 12.06 38.46
N ASN A 288 7.61 11.58 38.01
CA ASN A 288 7.19 10.19 38.19
C ASN A 288 8.03 9.19 37.35
N GLY A 289 8.56 9.61 36.21
CA GLY A 289 9.44 8.82 35.36
C GLY A 289 10.86 8.68 35.90
N SER A 290 11.37 9.72 36.52
CA SER A 290 12.72 9.75 37.12
C SER A 290 12.83 8.97 38.43
N SER A 291 11.70 8.55 39.05
CA SER A 291 11.63 7.83 40.31
C SER A 291 11.55 6.30 40.13
N ARG A 292 11.76 5.79 38.92
CA ARG A 292 11.82 4.38 38.57
C ARG A 292 13.18 4.04 38.01
#